data_2fbc6dbd7fb6558b0258d5c937d7bdd5
#
_entry.id   2fbc6dbd7fb6558b0258d5c937d7bdd5
#
_cell.length_a   1.000
_cell.length_b   1.000
_cell.length_c   1.000
_cell.angle_alpha   90.00
_cell.angle_beta   90.00
_cell.angle_gamma   90.00
#
_symmetry.space_group_name_H-M   'P 1'
#
loop_
_entity.id
_entity.type
_entity.pdbx_description
1 polymer ?
#
loop_
_entity_poly.entity_id
_entity_poly.type
_entity_poly.pdbx_seq_one_letter_code
_entity_poly.pdbx_strand_id
1 'polypeptide(L)'
;MASLDKVYKQIEDFARECDAEKVVLFGSRARGNNLPKSDIDIAVAGCRYFGRFSYLIEERLDTLLDVDVVNLDESLSQQLLDEIARDGVILYEKI
;
A
#
# COMPACT_ATOMS: atom_id res chain seq x y z
N MET A 1 -0.14 -1.23 22.61
CA MET A 1 -0.19 -0.53 21.33
C MET A 1 -0.36 -1.55 20.21
N ALA A 2 -1.33 -1.33 19.34
CA ALA A 2 -1.55 -2.27 18.24
C ALA A 2 -0.44 -2.17 17.21
N SER A 3 0.13 -3.31 16.84
CA SER A 3 1.08 -3.38 15.75
C SER A 3 0.36 -3.22 14.42
N LEU A 4 1.01 -2.63 13.43
CA LEU A 4 0.47 -2.54 12.08
C LEU A 4 0.66 -3.85 11.28
N ASP A 5 1.29 -4.85 11.86
CA ASP A 5 1.50 -6.14 11.18
C ASP A 5 0.18 -6.75 10.71
N LYS A 6 -0.84 -6.67 11.55
CA LYS A 6 -2.18 -7.17 11.19
C LYS A 6 -2.79 -6.38 10.05
N VAL A 7 -2.60 -5.06 10.04
CA VAL A 7 -3.09 -4.18 8.98
C VAL A 7 -2.37 -4.51 7.66
N TYR A 8 -1.06 -4.66 7.70
CA TYR A 8 -0.28 -5.03 6.51
C TYR A 8 -0.67 -6.41 5.99
N LYS A 9 -0.99 -7.34 6.89
CA LYS A 9 -1.47 -8.67 6.49
C LYS A 9 -2.82 -8.58 5.79
N GLN A 10 -3.71 -7.71 6.26
CA GLN A 10 -4.99 -7.48 5.59
C GLN A 10 -4.80 -6.89 4.20
N ILE A 11 -3.86 -5.95 4.05
CA ILE A 11 -3.54 -5.36 2.74
C ILE A 11 -3.06 -6.47 1.79
N GLU A 12 -2.21 -7.35 2.27
CA GLU A 12 -1.73 -8.50 1.49
C GLU A 12 -2.89 -9.40 1.06
N ASP A 13 -3.81 -9.69 1.98
CA ASP A 13 -4.98 -10.55 1.68
C ASP A 13 -5.88 -9.88 0.64
N PHE A 14 -6.12 -8.57 0.75
CA PHE A 14 -6.91 -7.82 -0.23
C PHE A 14 -6.23 -7.81 -1.60
N ALA A 15 -4.90 -7.65 -1.62
CA ALA A 15 -4.14 -7.68 -2.87
C ALA A 15 -4.27 -9.03 -3.56
N ARG A 16 -4.21 -10.12 -2.80
CA ARG A 16 -4.37 -11.45 -3.33
C ARG A 16 -5.78 -11.67 -3.89
N GLU A 17 -6.80 -11.21 -3.16
CA GLU A 17 -8.19 -11.30 -3.59
C GLU A 17 -8.45 -10.52 -4.87
N CYS A 18 -7.80 -9.36 -5.02
CA CYS A 18 -8.00 -8.48 -6.18
C CYS A 18 -7.03 -8.74 -7.32
N ASP A 19 -6.29 -9.85 -7.25
CA ASP A 19 -5.36 -10.29 -8.30
C ASP A 19 -4.33 -9.21 -8.63
N ALA A 20 -3.73 -8.63 -7.59
CA ALA A 20 -2.63 -7.69 -7.74
C ALA A 20 -1.32 -8.44 -7.95
N GLU A 21 -0.39 -7.84 -8.68
CA GLU A 21 0.94 -8.41 -8.84
C GLU A 21 1.85 -8.04 -7.69
N LYS A 22 1.71 -6.82 -7.17
CA LYS A 22 2.65 -6.30 -6.18
C LYS A 22 2.05 -5.14 -5.41
N VAL A 23 2.33 -5.08 -4.11
CA VAL A 23 2.01 -3.93 -3.26
C VAL A 23 3.27 -3.51 -2.52
N VAL A 24 3.58 -2.23 -2.57
CA VAL A 24 4.79 -1.65 -1.97
C VAL A 24 4.40 -0.59 -0.97
N LEU A 25 4.93 -0.68 0.25
CA LEU A 25 4.82 0.37 1.25
C LEU A 25 5.91 1.41 0.95
N PHE A 26 5.54 2.68 0.91
CA PHE A 26 6.52 3.75 0.72
C PHE A 26 6.24 4.90 1.70
N GLY A 27 6.90 6.03 1.54
CA GLY A 27 6.71 7.17 2.41
C GLY A 27 7.36 7.00 3.78
N SER A 28 6.88 7.77 4.76
CA SER A 28 7.52 7.85 6.07
C SER A 28 7.56 6.52 6.82
N ARG A 29 6.52 5.70 6.69
CA ARG A 29 6.49 4.40 7.37
C ARG A 29 7.49 3.42 6.80
N ALA A 30 7.76 3.51 5.50
CA ALA A 30 8.79 2.67 4.88
C ALA A 30 10.19 3.13 5.29
N ARG A 31 10.39 4.45 5.42
CA ARG A 31 11.66 5.02 5.86
C ARG A 31 11.93 4.84 7.35
N GLY A 32 10.88 4.59 8.14
CA GLY A 32 11.00 4.43 9.59
C GLY A 32 11.03 5.74 10.35
N ASN A 33 10.74 6.87 9.71
CA ASN A 33 10.71 8.19 10.36
C ASN A 33 9.30 8.72 10.57
N ASN A 34 8.32 7.81 10.58
CA ASN A 34 6.92 8.16 10.76
C ASN A 34 6.59 8.53 12.20
N LEU A 35 5.55 9.33 12.35
CA LEU A 35 4.88 9.57 13.63
C LEU A 35 3.78 8.52 13.82
N PRO A 36 3.25 8.36 15.05
CA PRO A 36 2.20 7.35 15.30
C PRO A 36 0.95 7.50 14.43
N LYS A 37 0.62 8.72 14.02
CA LYS A 37 -0.56 9.00 13.20
C LYS A 37 -0.24 9.28 11.74
N SER A 38 0.98 9.01 11.30
CA SER A 38 1.35 9.17 9.89
C SER A 38 0.51 8.27 9.01
N ASP A 39 0.17 8.77 7.81
CA ASP A 39 -0.58 7.98 6.83
C ASP A 39 0.20 6.74 6.40
N ILE A 40 -0.55 5.75 5.94
CA ILE A 40 0.04 4.56 5.31
C ILE A 40 0.01 4.81 3.81
N ASP A 41 1.17 4.83 3.17
CA ASP A 41 1.31 5.06 1.74
C ASP A 41 1.65 3.75 1.04
N ILE A 42 0.77 3.29 0.16
CA ILE A 42 1.00 2.06 -0.60
C ILE A 42 0.85 2.30 -2.09
N ALA A 43 1.65 1.58 -2.86
CA ALA A 43 1.58 1.58 -4.31
C ALA A 43 1.29 0.16 -4.78
N VAL A 44 0.33 0.01 -5.70
CA VAL A 44 -0.09 -1.29 -6.20
C VAL A 44 0.15 -1.38 -7.71
N ALA A 45 0.73 -2.49 -8.14
CA ALA A 45 1.01 -2.76 -9.55
C ALA A 45 0.24 -3.98 -10.03
N GLY A 46 -0.23 -3.92 -11.27
CA GLY A 46 -0.87 -5.04 -11.94
C GLY A 46 -2.12 -5.55 -11.24
N CYS A 47 -2.89 -4.66 -10.63
CA CYS A 47 -4.09 -5.05 -9.89
C CYS A 47 -5.27 -5.14 -10.84
N ARG A 48 -5.70 -6.36 -11.14
CA ARG A 48 -6.81 -6.59 -12.07
C ARG A 48 -8.11 -5.94 -11.59
N TYR A 49 -8.37 -5.97 -10.29
CA TYR A 49 -9.59 -5.42 -9.71
C TYR A 49 -9.24 -4.24 -8.79
N PHE A 50 -8.61 -3.22 -9.37
CA PHE A 50 -8.11 -2.08 -8.61
C PHE A 50 -9.22 -1.34 -7.85
N GLY A 51 -10.39 -1.14 -8.49
CA GLY A 51 -11.52 -0.46 -7.85
C GLY A 51 -11.99 -1.20 -6.59
N ARG A 52 -12.04 -2.54 -6.66
CA ARG A 52 -12.37 -3.36 -5.50
C ARG A 52 -11.28 -3.27 -4.43
N PHE A 53 -10.01 -3.29 -4.84
CA PHE A 53 -8.91 -3.16 -3.90
C PHE A 53 -9.00 -1.83 -3.13
N SER A 54 -9.21 -0.72 -3.84
CA SER A 54 -9.37 0.59 -3.23
C SER A 54 -10.55 0.63 -2.26
N TYR A 55 -11.67 0.00 -2.65
CA TYR A 55 -12.86 -0.10 -1.79
C TYR A 55 -12.53 -0.87 -0.50
N LEU A 56 -11.86 -2.01 -0.62
CA LEU A 56 -11.51 -2.83 0.55
C LEU A 56 -10.57 -2.08 1.49
N ILE A 57 -9.60 -1.37 0.95
CA ILE A 57 -8.69 -0.54 1.73
C ILE A 57 -9.47 0.54 2.49
N GLU A 58 -10.39 1.22 1.82
CA GLU A 58 -11.12 2.33 2.41
C GLU A 58 -12.16 1.86 3.44
N GLU A 59 -12.87 0.77 3.14
CA GLU A 59 -14.05 0.36 3.92
C GLU A 59 -13.81 -0.83 4.85
N ARG A 60 -12.80 -1.65 4.59
CA ARG A 60 -12.64 -2.91 5.32
C ARG A 60 -11.33 -3.04 6.07
N LEU A 61 -10.38 -2.16 5.83
CA LEU A 61 -9.09 -2.22 6.52
C LEU A 61 -9.27 -1.81 7.98
N ASP A 62 -8.73 -2.61 8.88
CA ASP A 62 -8.95 -2.47 10.33
C ASP A 62 -7.96 -1.46 10.94
N THR A 63 -8.07 -0.21 10.51
CA THR A 63 -7.24 0.89 11.02
C THR A 63 -8.01 2.20 10.97
N LEU A 64 -7.66 3.12 11.87
CA LEU A 64 -8.17 4.49 11.86
C LEU A 64 -7.22 5.44 11.12
N LEU A 65 -6.07 4.94 10.67
CA LEU A 65 -5.13 5.74 9.90
C LEU A 65 -5.63 5.91 8.47
N ASP A 66 -5.31 7.05 7.88
CA ASP A 66 -5.58 7.26 6.45
C ASP A 66 -4.60 6.42 5.63
N VAL A 67 -5.09 5.89 4.52
CA VAL A 67 -4.28 5.09 3.61
C VAL A 67 -4.36 5.71 2.23
N ASP A 68 -3.22 6.11 1.69
CA ASP A 68 -3.11 6.64 0.34
C ASP A 68 -2.70 5.49 -0.59
N VAL A 69 -3.53 5.23 -1.60
CA VAL A 69 -3.29 4.16 -2.57
C VAL A 69 -2.90 4.77 -3.90
N VAL A 70 -1.73 4.42 -4.39
CA VAL A 70 -1.21 4.85 -5.68
C VAL A 70 -1.27 3.67 -6.65
N ASN A 71 -1.83 3.89 -7.84
CA ASN A 71 -1.87 2.87 -8.88
C ASN A 71 -0.64 3.02 -9.79
N LEU A 72 0.28 2.07 -9.70
CA LEU A 72 1.53 2.11 -10.49
C LEU A 72 1.30 1.90 -11.98
N ASP A 73 0.11 1.45 -12.37
CA ASP A 73 -0.22 1.26 -13.79
C ASP A 73 -0.70 2.55 -14.46
N GLU A 74 -0.89 3.62 -13.69
CA GLU A 74 -1.25 4.93 -14.20
C GLU A 74 -0.01 5.79 -14.44
N SER A 75 -0.19 6.92 -15.15
CA SER A 75 0.89 7.89 -15.35
C SER A 75 1.17 8.62 -14.04
N LEU A 76 2.37 8.48 -13.52
CA LEU A 76 2.78 9.10 -12.27
C LEU A 76 3.99 10.02 -12.53
N SER A 77 4.21 10.98 -11.62
CA SER A 77 5.37 11.85 -11.71
C SER A 77 6.65 11.02 -11.48
N GLN A 78 7.72 11.44 -12.14
CA GLN A 78 9.01 10.77 -11.96
C GLN A 78 9.48 10.89 -10.51
N GLN A 79 9.21 12.01 -9.86
CA GLN A 79 9.56 12.21 -8.46
C GLN A 79 8.92 11.15 -7.56
N LEU A 80 7.64 10.87 -7.78
CA LEU A 80 6.91 9.86 -7.00
C LEU A 80 7.47 8.46 -7.27
N LEU A 81 7.73 8.14 -8.53
CA LEU A 81 8.32 6.85 -8.91
C LEU A 81 9.69 6.66 -8.27
N ASP A 82 10.50 7.70 -8.24
CA ASP A 82 11.84 7.66 -7.63
C ASP A 82 11.73 7.43 -6.11
N GLU A 83 10.77 8.08 -5.46
CA GLU A 83 10.53 7.93 -4.03
C GLU A 83 10.13 6.48 -3.70
N ILE A 84 9.21 5.92 -4.48
CA ILE A 84 8.76 4.55 -4.29
C ILE A 84 9.91 3.56 -4.51
N ALA A 85 10.72 3.79 -5.54
CA ALA A 85 11.86 2.91 -5.83
C ALA A 85 12.93 2.98 -4.75
N ARG A 86 13.18 4.18 -4.20
CA ARG A 86 14.23 4.38 -3.19
C ARG A 86 13.83 3.81 -1.83
N ASP A 87 12.59 4.07 -1.39
CA ASP A 87 12.16 3.78 -0.03
C ASP A 87 11.24 2.57 0.10
N GLY A 88 10.78 2.02 -1.02
CA GLY A 88 9.72 1.02 -1.04
C GLY A 88 10.08 -0.28 -0.32
N VAL A 89 9.12 -0.79 0.43
CA VAL A 89 9.20 -2.10 1.10
C VAL A 89 8.05 -2.95 0.55
N ILE A 90 8.37 -4.11 0.01
CA ILE A 90 7.36 -4.99 -0.58
C ILE A 90 6.50 -5.59 0.51
N LEU A 91 5.19 -5.31 0.48
CA LEU A 91 4.22 -5.94 1.38
C LEU A 91 3.65 -7.21 0.78
N TYR A 92 3.51 -7.26 -0.53
CA TYR A 92 2.95 -8.41 -1.23
C TYR A 92 3.54 -8.49 -2.64
N GLU A 93 3.87 -9.68 -3.05
CA GLU A 93 4.32 -9.94 -4.42
C GLU A 93 3.78 -11.29 -4.84
N LYS A 94 3.12 -11.30 -6.00
CA LYS A 94 2.56 -12.53 -6.56
C LYS A 94 3.70 -13.40 -7.07
N ILE A 95 3.65 -14.67 -6.73
CA ILE A 95 4.66 -15.65 -7.14
C ILE A 95 4.18 -16.42 -8.36
#